data_b7490c453fc0c812388dd8ecaef0dbb9
#
_entry.id   b7490c453fc0c812388dd8ecaef0dbb9
#
_cell.length_a   1.000
_cell.length_b   1.000
_cell.length_c   1.000
_cell.angle_alpha   90.00
_cell.angle_beta   90.00
_cell.angle_gamma   90.00
#
_symmetry.space_group_name_H-M   'P 1'
#
loop_
_entity.id
_entity.type
_entity.pdbx_description
1 polymer ?
#
loop_
_entity_poly.entity_id
_entity_poly.type
_entity_poly.pdbx_seq_one_letter_code
_entity_poly.pdbx_strand_id
1 'polypeptide(L)'
;SSDIVVKRGLDLKLVGKSALKIAAHKSTSDFSIYPSDFHGVFPKLLVKENDKVKAGDILFFDKNSERVKFASPVSGKISEIVRGERRKVLELKIKADKNISFRKLSKFEDNADSFKEFLLESGLWVFVKQRPYDVIADPNSSPKDIYISGFDSSPLSADYEFITKGYEDKIEIALKYISK
;
A
#
# COMPACT_ATOMS: atom_id res chain seq x y z
N SER A 1 6.21 12.49 27.32
CA SER A 1 6.90 11.51 26.46
C SER A 1 8.37 11.50 26.84
N SER A 2 8.92 10.32 27.07
CA SER A 2 10.35 10.18 27.32
C SER A 2 11.06 10.00 25.98
N ASP A 3 11.97 10.89 25.65
CA ASP A 3 12.80 10.75 24.46
C ASP A 3 13.76 9.57 24.62
N ILE A 4 13.77 8.69 23.62
CA ILE A 4 14.71 7.57 23.54
C ILE A 4 15.93 8.05 22.78
N VAL A 5 17.06 8.19 23.48
CA VAL A 5 18.34 8.59 22.87
C VAL A 5 19.18 7.35 22.59
N VAL A 6 19.38 7.05 21.33
CA VAL A 6 20.29 5.96 20.89
C VAL A 6 21.73 6.50 20.88
N LYS A 7 22.55 6.03 21.81
CA LYS A 7 23.95 6.50 21.97
C LYS A 7 24.95 5.72 21.09
N ARG A 8 24.61 4.52 20.63
CA ARG A 8 25.46 3.68 19.77
C ARG A 8 24.59 2.97 18.74
N GLY A 9 25.03 2.93 17.50
CA GLY A 9 24.44 2.18 16.41
C GLY A 9 25.50 1.37 15.67
N LEU A 10 25.08 0.43 14.83
CA LEU A 10 25.95 -0.27 13.88
C LEU A 10 25.71 0.34 12.51
N ASP A 11 26.71 1.10 12.02
CA ASP A 11 26.64 1.68 10.68
C ASP A 11 27.32 0.77 9.67
N LEU A 12 26.63 0.45 8.59
CA LEU A 12 27.24 -0.16 7.41
C LEU A 12 27.94 0.94 6.61
N LYS A 13 29.28 0.91 6.64
CA LYS A 13 30.11 1.88 5.92
C LYS A 13 30.13 1.57 4.42
N LEU A 14 29.13 2.07 3.68
CA LEU A 14 29.13 2.01 2.23
C LEU A 14 29.89 3.21 1.64
N VAL A 15 30.60 2.97 0.54
CA VAL A 15 31.29 4.01 -0.22
C VAL A 15 30.29 4.66 -1.17
N GLY A 16 30.14 5.99 -1.06
CA GLY A 16 29.22 6.78 -1.88
C GLY A 16 27.85 7.01 -1.25
N LYS A 17 27.06 7.87 -1.87
CA LYS A 17 25.68 8.20 -1.51
C LYS A 17 24.84 8.29 -2.78
N SER A 18 23.54 7.96 -2.66
CA SER A 18 22.59 8.19 -3.74
C SER A 18 22.47 9.69 -4.03
N ALA A 19 22.42 10.05 -5.31
CA ALA A 19 22.12 11.43 -5.69
C ALA A 19 20.67 11.77 -5.34
N LEU A 20 20.45 12.93 -4.71
CA LEU A 20 19.10 13.43 -4.40
C LEU A 20 18.45 14.00 -5.68
N LYS A 21 18.05 13.09 -6.57
CA LYS A 21 17.31 13.46 -7.78
C LYS A 21 16.28 12.39 -8.12
N ILE A 22 15.15 12.83 -8.63
CA ILE A 22 14.14 11.94 -9.20
C ILE A 22 14.61 11.54 -10.59
N ALA A 23 14.89 10.25 -10.79
CA ALA A 23 15.24 9.73 -12.11
C ALA A 23 13.98 9.58 -12.97
N ALA A 24 14.05 10.02 -14.22
CA ALA A 24 13.02 9.71 -15.19
C ALA A 24 13.04 8.21 -15.48
N HIS A 25 11.95 7.52 -15.22
CA HIS A 25 11.78 6.10 -15.52
C HIS A 25 10.87 5.94 -16.73
N LYS A 26 11.25 5.02 -17.64
CA LYS A 26 10.35 4.63 -18.73
C LYS A 26 9.18 3.85 -18.14
N SER A 27 7.96 4.34 -18.37
CA SER A 27 6.76 3.64 -17.89
C SER A 27 6.68 2.24 -18.47
N THR A 28 6.40 1.25 -17.61
CA THR A 28 6.06 -0.11 -18.04
C THR A 28 4.58 -0.19 -18.41
N SER A 29 4.26 -1.07 -19.36
CA SER A 29 2.87 -1.42 -19.68
C SER A 29 2.36 -2.61 -18.87
N ASP A 30 3.26 -3.33 -18.21
CA ASP A 30 2.93 -4.60 -17.58
C ASP A 30 3.15 -4.50 -16.07
N PHE A 31 2.10 -4.79 -15.32
CA PHE A 31 2.07 -4.75 -13.87
C PHE A 31 1.64 -6.10 -13.33
N SER A 32 2.27 -6.52 -12.26
CA SER A 32 1.96 -7.76 -11.55
C SER A 32 1.63 -7.51 -10.11
N ILE A 33 0.60 -8.20 -9.60
CA ILE A 33 0.23 -8.18 -8.20
C ILE A 33 0.32 -9.61 -7.68
N TYR A 34 1.09 -9.78 -6.62
CA TYR A 34 1.30 -11.05 -5.96
C TYR A 34 0.55 -11.06 -4.62
N PRO A 35 -0.53 -11.84 -4.47
CA PRO A 35 -1.20 -11.94 -3.16
C PRO A 35 -0.28 -12.45 -2.04
N SER A 36 0.79 -13.17 -2.39
CA SER A 36 1.82 -13.65 -1.46
C SER A 36 2.65 -12.53 -0.80
N ASP A 37 2.68 -11.33 -1.38
CA ASP A 37 3.36 -10.17 -0.80
C ASP A 37 2.66 -9.67 0.47
N PHE A 38 1.42 -10.11 0.68
CA PHE A 38 0.62 -9.80 1.84
C PHE A 38 0.52 -11.03 2.74
N HIS A 39 1.27 -11.02 3.83
CA HIS A 39 1.35 -12.15 4.74
C HIS A 39 -0.02 -12.54 5.31
N GLY A 40 -0.36 -13.83 5.24
CA GLY A 40 -1.60 -14.39 5.80
C GLY A 40 -2.86 -14.14 4.97
N VAL A 41 -2.77 -13.51 3.79
CA VAL A 41 -3.91 -13.22 2.92
C VAL A 41 -4.30 -14.42 2.07
N PHE A 42 -5.58 -14.75 2.07
CA PHE A 42 -6.20 -15.75 1.19
C PHE A 42 -7.09 -15.05 0.16
N PRO A 43 -6.61 -14.81 -1.07
CA PRO A 43 -7.32 -13.97 -2.03
C PRO A 43 -8.60 -14.63 -2.56
N LYS A 44 -9.70 -13.86 -2.58
CA LYS A 44 -10.91 -14.15 -3.36
C LYS A 44 -11.07 -13.11 -4.44
N LEU A 45 -10.88 -13.54 -5.68
CA LEU A 45 -10.91 -12.66 -6.84
C LEU A 45 -12.32 -12.11 -7.08
N LEU A 46 -12.37 -10.84 -7.44
CA LEU A 46 -13.56 -10.14 -7.94
C LEU A 46 -13.48 -9.88 -9.46
N VAL A 47 -12.34 -10.17 -10.05
CA VAL A 47 -12.06 -9.98 -11.48
C VAL A 47 -11.70 -11.30 -12.14
N LYS A 48 -11.83 -11.33 -13.46
CA LYS A 48 -11.42 -12.43 -14.34
C LYS A 48 -10.51 -11.90 -15.45
N GLU A 49 -9.88 -12.82 -16.16
CA GLU A 49 -9.09 -12.47 -17.34
C GLU A 49 -9.96 -11.74 -18.37
N ASN A 50 -9.35 -10.76 -18.99
CA ASN A 50 -9.93 -9.84 -19.95
C ASN A 50 -10.83 -8.72 -19.37
N ASP A 51 -11.09 -8.70 -18.07
CA ASP A 51 -11.81 -7.58 -17.45
C ASP A 51 -11.00 -6.28 -17.57
N LYS A 52 -11.70 -5.18 -17.81
CA LYS A 52 -11.14 -3.83 -17.74
C LYS A 52 -11.28 -3.29 -16.33
N VAL A 53 -10.23 -2.68 -15.81
CA VAL A 53 -10.18 -2.09 -14.48
C VAL A 53 -9.62 -0.68 -14.54
N LYS A 54 -10.04 0.17 -13.60
CA LYS A 54 -9.44 1.48 -13.32
C LYS A 54 -8.46 1.37 -12.18
N ALA A 55 -7.52 2.31 -12.09
CA ALA A 55 -6.72 2.46 -10.88
C ALA A 55 -7.65 2.70 -9.68
N GLY A 56 -7.51 1.91 -8.62
CA GLY A 56 -8.38 1.91 -7.46
C GLY A 56 -9.55 0.93 -7.50
N ASP A 57 -9.85 0.27 -8.63
CA ASP A 57 -10.85 -0.80 -8.66
C ASP A 57 -10.38 -2.01 -7.85
N ILE A 58 -11.29 -2.62 -7.09
CA ILE A 58 -10.95 -3.75 -6.23
C ILE A 58 -10.78 -5.01 -7.06
N LEU A 59 -9.62 -5.64 -6.94
CA LEU A 59 -9.28 -6.87 -7.67
C LEU A 59 -9.63 -8.12 -6.89
N PHE A 60 -9.41 -8.10 -5.60
CA PHE A 60 -9.70 -9.20 -4.69
C PHE A 60 -9.83 -8.71 -3.25
N PHE A 61 -10.31 -9.57 -2.38
CA PHE A 61 -10.34 -9.36 -0.95
C PHE A 61 -9.80 -10.60 -0.21
N ASP A 62 -9.48 -10.44 1.07
CA ASP A 62 -9.06 -11.55 1.91
C ASP A 62 -10.27 -12.36 2.36
N LYS A 63 -10.29 -13.68 2.12
CA LYS A 63 -11.35 -14.59 2.58
C LYS A 63 -11.55 -14.61 4.08
N ASN A 64 -10.49 -14.34 4.85
CA ASN A 64 -10.55 -14.30 6.31
C ASN A 64 -11.13 -12.98 6.83
N SER A 65 -11.08 -11.92 6.02
CA SER A 65 -11.60 -10.61 6.35
C SER A 65 -12.07 -9.90 5.07
N GLU A 66 -13.33 -10.10 4.69
CA GLU A 66 -13.90 -9.60 3.43
C GLU A 66 -13.84 -8.06 3.32
N ARG A 67 -13.66 -7.37 4.44
CA ARG A 67 -13.49 -5.92 4.46
C ARG A 67 -12.10 -5.48 3.98
N VAL A 68 -11.09 -6.36 4.04
CA VAL A 68 -9.73 -6.08 3.57
C VAL A 68 -9.67 -6.30 2.07
N LYS A 69 -9.66 -5.20 1.33
CA LYS A 69 -9.76 -5.16 -0.13
C LYS A 69 -8.44 -4.71 -0.75
N PHE A 70 -8.13 -5.24 -1.91
CA PHE A 70 -6.89 -4.98 -2.66
C PHE A 70 -7.22 -4.33 -4.00
N ALA A 71 -6.74 -3.12 -4.19
CA ALA A 71 -7.05 -2.30 -5.35
C ALA A 71 -6.00 -2.41 -6.46
N SER A 72 -6.43 -2.16 -7.69
CA SER A 72 -5.54 -2.06 -8.85
C SER A 72 -4.68 -0.79 -8.76
N PRO A 73 -3.35 -0.88 -8.95
CA PRO A 73 -2.49 0.30 -9.00
C PRO A 73 -2.62 1.10 -10.30
N VAL A 74 -3.16 0.49 -11.35
CA VAL A 74 -3.25 1.09 -12.69
C VAL A 74 -4.61 0.81 -13.33
N SER A 75 -4.99 1.59 -14.33
CA SER A 75 -6.08 1.21 -15.23
C SER A 75 -5.53 0.37 -16.37
N GLY A 76 -6.35 -0.57 -16.84
CA GLY A 76 -5.95 -1.45 -17.92
C GLY A 76 -6.83 -2.68 -18.01
N LYS A 77 -6.26 -3.74 -18.56
CA LYS A 77 -6.92 -5.02 -18.78
C LYS A 77 -6.20 -6.12 -17.99
N ILE A 78 -6.95 -6.95 -17.27
CA ILE A 78 -6.41 -8.17 -16.67
C ILE A 78 -5.97 -9.09 -17.80
N SER A 79 -4.66 -9.23 -17.99
CA SER A 79 -4.09 -10.01 -19.10
C SER A 79 -4.01 -11.50 -18.78
N GLU A 80 -3.72 -11.83 -17.52
CA GLU A 80 -3.55 -13.22 -17.09
C GLU A 80 -3.76 -13.33 -15.57
N ILE A 81 -4.29 -14.47 -15.13
CA ILE A 81 -4.37 -14.87 -13.72
C ILE A 81 -3.62 -16.17 -13.55
N VAL A 82 -2.37 -16.08 -13.09
CA VAL A 82 -1.52 -17.25 -12.86
C VAL A 82 -1.99 -18.00 -11.62
N ARG A 83 -2.22 -19.29 -11.78
CA ARG A 83 -2.66 -20.18 -10.70
C ARG A 83 -1.67 -21.30 -10.49
N GLY A 84 -1.41 -21.61 -9.23
CA GLY A 84 -0.63 -22.76 -8.81
C GLY A 84 -1.50 -23.95 -8.41
N GLU A 85 -0.92 -24.83 -7.62
CA GLU A 85 -1.60 -26.00 -7.08
C GLU A 85 -2.89 -25.62 -6.34
N ARG A 86 -3.90 -26.50 -6.43
CA ARG A 86 -5.23 -26.31 -5.82
C ARG A 86 -5.89 -24.98 -6.20
N ARG A 87 -5.59 -24.46 -7.41
CA ARG A 87 -6.09 -23.19 -7.95
C ARG A 87 -5.70 -21.95 -7.12
N LYS A 88 -4.65 -22.05 -6.31
CA LYS A 88 -4.12 -20.90 -5.58
C LYS A 88 -3.74 -19.78 -6.56
N VAL A 89 -4.20 -18.57 -6.32
CA VAL A 89 -3.81 -17.40 -7.12
C VAL A 89 -2.38 -17.03 -6.74
N LEU A 90 -1.48 -17.06 -7.71
CA LEU A 90 -0.07 -16.71 -7.55
C LEU A 90 0.19 -15.26 -7.98
N GLU A 91 -0.38 -14.87 -9.14
CA GLU A 91 -0.11 -13.58 -9.75
C GLU A 91 -1.33 -13.10 -10.54
N LEU A 92 -1.61 -11.80 -10.48
CA LEU A 92 -2.53 -11.10 -11.38
C LEU A 92 -1.70 -10.17 -12.26
N LYS A 93 -1.76 -10.36 -13.58
CA LYS A 93 -1.09 -9.50 -14.55
C LYS A 93 -2.07 -8.51 -15.14
N ILE A 94 -1.67 -7.24 -15.19
CA ILE A 94 -2.47 -6.15 -15.74
C ILE A 94 -1.65 -5.48 -16.84
N LYS A 95 -2.22 -5.41 -18.03
CA LYS A 95 -1.69 -4.59 -19.11
C LYS A 95 -2.28 -3.20 -18.99
N ALA A 96 -1.44 -2.24 -18.56
CA ALA A 96 -1.86 -0.88 -18.27
C ALA A 96 -2.24 -0.09 -19.53
N ASP A 97 -3.19 0.80 -19.38
CA ASP A 97 -3.53 1.80 -20.38
C ASP A 97 -2.39 2.84 -20.50
N LYS A 98 -2.25 3.47 -21.66
CA LYS A 98 -1.30 4.59 -21.83
C LYS A 98 -1.65 5.77 -20.95
N ASN A 99 -2.95 6.06 -20.80
CA ASN A 99 -3.49 7.10 -19.95
C ASN A 99 -4.25 6.45 -18.81
N ILE A 100 -3.74 6.57 -17.60
CA ILE A 100 -4.34 5.95 -16.43
C ILE A 100 -5.64 6.67 -16.06
N SER A 101 -6.73 5.91 -15.98
CA SER A 101 -8.00 6.36 -15.47
C SER A 101 -8.21 5.87 -14.03
N PHE A 102 -8.85 6.70 -13.20
CA PHE A 102 -9.00 6.43 -11.78
C PHE A 102 -10.46 6.13 -11.42
N ARG A 103 -10.66 5.24 -10.48
CA ARG A 103 -11.94 5.05 -9.81
C ARG A 103 -12.25 6.31 -9.00
N LYS A 104 -13.48 6.80 -9.10
CA LYS A 104 -13.95 7.87 -8.23
C LYS A 104 -14.25 7.29 -6.86
N LEU A 105 -13.55 7.74 -5.84
CA LEU A 105 -13.78 7.37 -4.46
C LEU A 105 -14.88 8.25 -3.84
N SER A 106 -15.63 7.69 -2.90
CA SER A 106 -16.60 8.43 -2.10
C SER A 106 -15.89 9.42 -1.19
N LYS A 107 -16.54 10.53 -0.88
CA LYS A 107 -16.09 11.41 0.19
C LYS A 107 -16.38 10.72 1.53
N PHE A 108 -15.59 10.99 2.52
CA PHE A 108 -15.84 10.56 3.89
C PHE A 108 -16.12 11.79 4.80
N GLU A 109 -16.81 11.55 5.88
CA GLU A 109 -17.11 12.56 6.90
C GLU A 109 -15.90 12.76 7.81
N ASP A 110 -15.82 13.94 8.47
CA ASP A 110 -14.70 14.30 9.33
C ASP A 110 -14.77 13.60 10.72
N ASN A 111 -14.80 12.26 10.68
CA ASN A 111 -14.74 11.41 11.87
C ASN A 111 -13.93 10.13 11.60
N ALA A 112 -13.46 9.51 12.69
CA ALA A 112 -12.58 8.33 12.63
C ALA A 112 -13.22 7.13 11.94
N ASP A 113 -14.50 6.85 12.22
CA ASP A 113 -15.20 5.69 11.65
C ASP A 113 -15.38 5.82 10.15
N SER A 114 -15.82 6.99 9.67
CA SER A 114 -15.97 7.27 8.25
C SER A 114 -14.63 7.24 7.52
N PHE A 115 -13.56 7.73 8.13
CA PHE A 115 -12.21 7.64 7.58
C PHE A 115 -11.73 6.20 7.50
N LYS A 116 -11.97 5.39 8.52
CA LYS A 116 -11.66 3.95 8.53
C LYS A 116 -12.40 3.21 7.41
N GLU A 117 -13.71 3.45 7.26
CA GLU A 117 -14.49 2.86 6.16
C GLU A 117 -13.95 3.28 4.80
N PHE A 118 -13.56 4.55 4.64
CA PHE A 118 -12.92 5.03 3.42
C PHE A 118 -11.63 4.27 3.10
N LEU A 119 -10.76 4.03 4.09
CA LEU A 119 -9.52 3.27 3.89
C LEU A 119 -9.80 1.82 3.48
N LEU A 120 -10.83 1.20 4.07
CA LEU A 120 -11.26 -0.17 3.73
C LEU A 120 -11.84 -0.23 2.30
N GLU A 121 -12.76 0.66 1.96
CA GLU A 121 -13.41 0.69 0.65
C GLU A 121 -12.48 1.09 -0.49
N SER A 122 -11.48 1.92 -0.22
CA SER A 122 -10.48 2.32 -1.22
C SER A 122 -9.39 1.29 -1.44
N GLY A 123 -9.27 0.28 -0.58
CA GLY A 123 -8.17 -0.68 -0.61
C GLY A 123 -6.87 -0.14 0.01
N LEU A 124 -6.91 1.00 0.69
CA LEU A 124 -5.74 1.59 1.36
C LEU A 124 -5.46 0.96 2.72
N TRP A 125 -6.44 0.26 3.30
CA TRP A 125 -6.28 -0.40 4.61
C TRP A 125 -5.13 -1.41 4.64
N VAL A 126 -4.75 -1.99 3.52
CA VAL A 126 -3.66 -2.97 3.41
C VAL A 126 -2.29 -2.43 3.84
N PHE A 127 -2.13 -1.11 3.89
CA PHE A 127 -0.91 -0.45 4.38
C PHE A 127 -0.89 -0.26 5.90
N VAL A 128 -2.01 -0.51 6.59
CA VAL A 128 -2.06 -0.49 8.05
C VAL A 128 -1.64 -1.86 8.57
N LYS A 129 -0.49 -1.92 9.22
CA LYS A 129 0.11 -3.16 9.71
C LYS A 129 -0.05 -3.31 11.22
N GLN A 130 -0.31 -4.53 11.66
CA GLN A 130 -0.40 -4.87 13.07
C GLN A 130 0.87 -5.56 13.55
N ARG A 131 1.48 -5.04 14.59
CA ARG A 131 2.61 -5.66 15.27
C ARG A 131 2.14 -6.68 16.31
N PRO A 132 2.96 -7.69 16.65
CA PRO A 132 4.36 -7.90 16.23
C PRO A 132 4.53 -8.66 14.90
N TYR A 133 3.47 -9.23 14.33
CA TYR A 133 3.56 -10.19 13.22
C TYR A 133 3.60 -9.54 11.82
N ASP A 134 3.52 -8.22 11.74
CA ASP A 134 3.51 -7.47 10.48
C ASP A 134 2.42 -7.91 9.49
N VAL A 135 1.30 -8.34 10.00
CA VAL A 135 0.10 -8.67 9.23
C VAL A 135 -0.74 -7.42 8.99
N ILE A 136 -1.65 -7.46 8.01
CA ILE A 136 -2.63 -6.40 7.82
C ILE A 136 -3.49 -6.31 9.10
N ALA A 137 -3.70 -5.10 9.60
CA ALA A 137 -4.45 -4.88 10.83
C ALA A 137 -5.89 -5.39 10.71
N ASP A 138 -6.37 -6.05 11.76
CA ASP A 138 -7.78 -6.46 11.85
C ASP A 138 -8.68 -5.21 11.92
N PRO A 139 -9.59 -5.00 10.94
CA PRO A 139 -10.48 -3.84 10.95
C PRO A 139 -11.42 -3.79 12.17
N ASN A 140 -11.63 -4.91 12.87
CA ASN A 140 -12.53 -4.98 14.02
C ASN A 140 -11.80 -4.71 15.34
N SER A 141 -10.47 -4.62 15.33
CA SER A 141 -9.69 -4.30 16.52
C SER A 141 -9.51 -2.79 16.67
N SER A 142 -9.33 -2.34 17.92
CA SER A 142 -8.91 -0.97 18.21
C SER A 142 -7.44 -0.98 18.58
N PRO A 143 -6.60 -0.18 17.91
CA PRO A 143 -5.18 -0.10 18.24
C PRO A 143 -5.01 0.61 19.57
N LYS A 144 -3.98 0.24 20.33
CA LYS A 144 -3.55 0.99 21.51
C LYS A 144 -2.83 2.28 21.08
N ASP A 145 -1.96 2.15 20.10
CA ASP A 145 -1.15 3.24 19.54
C ASP A 145 -0.96 3.01 18.04
N ILE A 146 -0.77 4.09 17.27
CA ILE A 146 -0.44 4.05 15.86
C ILE A 146 0.96 4.66 15.68
N TYR A 147 1.85 3.88 15.07
CA TYR A 147 3.21 4.30 14.76
C TYR A 147 3.36 4.56 13.27
N ILE A 148 3.83 5.75 12.92
CA ILE A 148 4.12 6.13 11.55
C ILE A 148 5.63 6.26 11.40
N SER A 149 6.23 5.46 10.51
CA SER A 149 7.65 5.53 10.23
C SER A 149 7.91 6.56 9.14
N GLY A 150 8.63 7.62 9.50
CA GLY A 150 9.15 8.62 8.56
C GLY A 150 10.64 8.47 8.29
N PHE A 151 11.25 7.36 8.71
CA PHE A 151 12.69 7.12 8.61
C PHE A 151 12.99 5.65 8.34
N ASP A 152 13.98 5.41 7.51
CA ASP A 152 14.53 4.08 7.26
C ASP A 152 16.06 4.15 7.35
N SER A 153 16.65 3.29 8.18
CA SER A 153 18.11 3.22 8.39
C SER A 153 18.81 2.24 7.46
N SER A 154 18.11 1.63 6.53
CA SER A 154 18.73 0.71 5.57
C SER A 154 19.73 1.44 4.69
N PRO A 155 20.86 0.83 4.33
CA PRO A 155 21.97 1.52 3.66
C PRO A 155 21.61 2.18 2.31
N LEU A 156 20.61 1.67 1.61
CA LEU A 156 20.17 2.17 0.31
C LEU A 156 18.72 2.64 0.34
N SER A 157 18.18 2.94 1.52
CA SER A 157 16.82 3.46 1.66
C SER A 157 16.67 4.83 1.00
N ALA A 158 15.45 5.15 0.60
CA ALA A 158 15.15 6.46 0.09
C ALA A 158 15.23 7.51 1.21
N ASP A 159 15.70 8.71 0.87
CA ASP A 159 15.64 9.87 1.74
C ASP A 159 14.19 10.37 1.80
N TYR A 160 13.52 10.15 2.94
CA TYR A 160 12.11 10.51 3.10
C TYR A 160 11.87 12.01 3.06
N GLU A 161 12.80 12.83 3.57
CA GLU A 161 12.70 14.28 3.48
C GLU A 161 12.72 14.73 2.03
N PHE A 162 13.59 14.13 1.21
CA PHE A 162 13.67 14.43 -0.21
C PHE A 162 12.43 14.00 -0.99
N ILE A 163 11.93 12.76 -0.78
CA ILE A 163 10.80 12.22 -1.56
C ILE A 163 9.44 12.81 -1.16
N THR A 164 9.31 13.31 0.08
CA THR A 164 8.07 13.94 0.56
C THR A 164 8.01 15.45 0.34
N LYS A 165 9.08 16.03 -0.16
CA LYS A 165 9.15 17.47 -0.45
C LYS A 165 8.03 17.94 -1.38
N GLY A 166 7.27 18.95 -0.93
CA GLY A 166 6.10 19.46 -1.64
C GLY A 166 4.80 18.71 -1.37
N TYR A 167 4.82 17.75 -0.43
CA TYR A 167 3.63 17.03 0.05
C TYR A 167 3.34 17.28 1.52
N GLU A 168 4.03 18.22 2.17
CA GLU A 168 3.97 18.49 3.59
C GLU A 168 2.54 18.76 4.07
N ASP A 169 1.80 19.63 3.37
CA ASP A 169 0.40 19.97 3.72
C ASP A 169 -0.50 18.71 3.64
N LYS A 170 -0.27 17.84 2.66
CA LYS A 170 -1.06 16.61 2.51
C LYS A 170 -0.75 15.61 3.61
N ILE A 171 0.51 15.52 4.01
CA ILE A 171 0.96 14.66 5.10
C ILE A 171 0.37 15.16 6.42
N GLU A 172 0.40 16.46 6.67
CA GLU A 172 -0.20 17.06 7.88
C GLU A 172 -1.70 16.76 7.97
N ILE A 173 -2.44 16.93 6.87
CA ILE A 173 -3.86 16.57 6.79
C ILE A 173 -4.07 15.08 7.08
N ALA A 174 -3.27 14.20 6.49
CA ALA A 174 -3.38 12.75 6.72
C ALA A 174 -3.12 12.38 8.19
N LEU A 175 -2.08 12.95 8.80
CA LEU A 175 -1.76 12.73 10.20
C LEU A 175 -2.89 13.20 11.13
N LYS A 176 -3.53 14.33 10.82
CA LYS A 176 -4.69 14.84 11.56
C LYS A 176 -5.88 13.88 11.54
N TYR A 177 -6.11 13.17 10.42
CA TYR A 177 -7.17 12.15 10.36
C TYR A 177 -6.78 10.87 11.11
N ILE A 178 -5.53 10.44 11.02
CA ILE A 178 -5.05 9.25 11.73
C ILE A 178 -5.04 9.44 13.25
N SER A 179 -4.89 10.68 13.73
CA SER A 179 -4.85 11.00 15.17
C SER A 179 -6.22 11.09 15.84
N LYS A 180 -7.32 11.02 15.10
CA LYS A 180 -8.70 10.97 15.62
C LYS A 180 -9.11 9.58 16.05
#